data_4933837eb7e909007f7a27915f222ab9
#
_entry.id   4933837eb7e909007f7a27915f222ab9
#
_cell.length_a   1.000
_cell.length_b   1.000
_cell.length_c   1.000
_cell.angle_alpha   90.00
_cell.angle_beta   90.00
_cell.angle_gamma   90.00
#
_symmetry.space_group_name_H-M   'P 1'
#
loop_
_entity.id
_entity.type
_entity.pdbx_description
1 polymer ?
#
loop_
_entity_poly.entity_id
_entity_poly.type
_entity_poly.pdbx_seq_one_letter_code
_entity_poly.pdbx_strand_id
1 'polypeptide(L)'
;MNKLRFPKQGFYLVLLTGILFVTVHARLMAAEKVKVVKLSQDQGFYKAPFTLTLRTSTPDANIRYTTNGSIPEENSGLVYSEPLTIGQTMVLRARAFKKGMAPSKIKTRTFLFPEDIIRQSPDGLPPEGFPFAWGPNRVDYGMDQRIVNDPAYREEIIDGFKSLPAYSIVTEMKHLFDAEDGIYANARNDGREWERPASVELLHSDKRDGFQIDCGIRIRGGFSRMPNNPKHAFRLFFRKEYGDSKLKYRLFGKDGAKEFDNLDLRCSSNYSWHMGDPRGAMIRDQINRDLQLAMGQPAMRGYFCHLFINGHYWGLYNTCERPKAAYGESYFEGKKEDFDAIKVGKDEGGIMATDGNLDAWRKVYKMA
;
A
#
# COMPACT_ATOMS: atom_id res chain seq x y z
N MET A 1 -79.15 -30.67 11.21
CA MET A 1 -80.07 -30.62 12.36
C MET A 1 -79.36 -30.30 13.62
N ASN A 2 -79.94 -29.34 14.33
CA ASN A 2 -79.69 -28.88 15.70
C ASN A 2 -78.34 -28.24 16.09
N LYS A 3 -78.36 -26.94 16.16
CA LYS A 3 -78.81 -25.98 17.22
C LYS A 3 -77.94 -26.00 18.47
N LEU A 4 -77.16 -24.95 18.62
CA LEU A 4 -77.24 -23.88 19.61
C LEU A 4 -77.05 -24.21 21.09
N ARG A 5 -76.12 -23.58 21.78
CA ARG A 5 -76.44 -22.45 22.70
C ARG A 5 -75.20 -22.08 23.48
N PHE A 6 -74.94 -20.76 23.52
CA PHE A 6 -74.19 -20.07 24.57
C PHE A 6 -74.94 -20.06 25.88
N PRO A 7 -74.31 -19.93 27.06
CA PRO A 7 -74.33 -18.63 27.68
C PRO A 7 -73.16 -18.24 28.62
N LYS A 8 -73.06 -16.93 28.75
CA LYS A 8 -72.82 -16.11 29.96
C LYS A 8 -71.40 -15.86 30.43
N GLN A 9 -71.03 -14.62 30.17
CA GLN A 9 -70.40 -13.60 31.00
C GLN A 9 -69.76 -14.06 32.34
N GLY A 10 -68.46 -13.92 32.41
CA GLY A 10 -67.68 -13.76 33.63
C GLY A 10 -66.78 -12.54 33.51
N PHE A 11 -67.10 -11.53 34.30
CA PHE A 11 -66.21 -10.34 34.44
C PHE A 11 -64.94 -10.75 35.12
N TYR A 12 -63.79 -10.56 34.39
CA TYR A 12 -62.49 -10.61 35.02
C TYR A 12 -61.90 -9.19 34.97
N LEU A 13 -61.71 -8.65 36.18
CA LEU A 13 -61.00 -7.41 36.49
C LEU A 13 -59.53 -7.60 36.10
N VAL A 14 -59.10 -7.02 34.94
CA VAL A 14 -57.69 -6.99 34.60
C VAL A 14 -57.04 -5.82 35.31
N LEU A 15 -56.25 -6.14 36.32
CA LEU A 15 -55.32 -5.20 36.94
C LEU A 15 -54.21 -4.91 35.94
N LEU A 16 -54.25 -3.72 35.33
CA LEU A 16 -53.15 -3.15 34.55
C LEU A 16 -52.01 -2.76 35.47
N THR A 17 -51.08 -3.67 35.74
CA THR A 17 -49.76 -3.28 36.25
C THR A 17 -48.93 -2.75 35.08
N GLY A 18 -48.87 -1.45 34.97
CA GLY A 18 -48.00 -0.76 34.04
C GLY A 18 -46.52 -0.99 34.39
N ILE A 19 -45.89 -1.95 33.73
CA ILE A 19 -44.42 -2.06 33.74
C ILE A 19 -43.88 -0.97 32.81
N LEU A 20 -43.41 0.09 33.40
CA LEU A 20 -42.67 1.16 32.70
C LEU A 20 -41.32 0.58 32.26
N PHE A 21 -41.23 0.07 31.02
CA PHE A 21 -39.96 -0.24 30.39
C PHE A 21 -39.22 1.06 30.09
N VAL A 22 -38.39 1.51 31.03
CA VAL A 22 -37.36 2.50 30.73
C VAL A 22 -36.32 1.83 29.88
N THR A 23 -36.48 1.91 28.57
CA THR A 23 -35.41 1.56 27.62
C THR A 23 -34.32 2.61 27.74
N VAL A 24 -33.34 2.35 28.59
CA VAL A 24 -32.07 3.07 28.58
C VAL A 24 -31.38 2.73 27.28
N HIS A 25 -31.61 3.55 26.25
CA HIS A 25 -30.77 3.54 25.07
C HIS A 25 -29.40 4.10 25.50
N ALA A 26 -28.52 3.24 25.98
CA ALA A 26 -27.10 3.54 26.05
C ALA A 26 -26.66 3.74 24.58
N ARG A 27 -26.72 4.99 24.10
CA ARG A 27 -25.95 5.38 22.93
C ARG A 27 -24.51 5.03 23.26
N LEU A 28 -24.00 3.98 22.63
CA LEU A 28 -22.58 3.70 22.62
C LEU A 28 -21.94 4.88 21.86
N MET A 29 -21.64 5.95 22.61
CA MET A 29 -20.89 7.07 22.07
C MET A 29 -19.55 6.52 21.67
N ALA A 30 -19.27 6.50 20.37
CA ALA A 30 -17.93 6.13 19.89
C ALA A 30 -16.92 6.98 20.66
N ALA A 31 -15.98 6.33 21.35
CA ALA A 31 -14.99 7.03 22.17
C ALA A 31 -14.33 8.13 21.32
N GLU A 32 -14.27 9.34 21.87
CA GLU A 32 -13.59 10.45 21.22
C GLU A 32 -12.15 10.03 20.89
N LYS A 33 -11.68 10.33 19.66
CA LYS A 33 -10.35 9.96 19.23
C LYS A 33 -9.33 11.06 19.53
N VAL A 34 -8.17 10.64 20.00
CA VAL A 34 -7.00 11.52 20.11
C VAL A 34 -6.68 12.09 18.73
N LYS A 35 -6.34 13.37 18.65
CA LYS A 35 -5.97 14.02 17.38
C LYS A 35 -4.65 13.45 16.86
N VAL A 36 -4.56 13.36 15.53
CA VAL A 36 -3.39 12.80 14.86
C VAL A 36 -2.11 13.59 15.19
N VAL A 37 -1.00 12.90 15.28
CA VAL A 37 0.31 13.52 15.50
C VAL A 37 0.71 14.35 14.27
N LYS A 38 1.14 15.60 14.53
CA LYS A 38 1.75 16.48 13.55
C LYS A 38 3.26 16.47 13.73
N LEU A 39 3.98 16.37 12.62
CA LEU A 39 5.44 16.43 12.58
C LEU A 39 5.87 17.81 12.06
N SER A 40 7.00 18.32 12.54
CA SER A 40 7.56 19.61 12.09
C SER A 40 8.18 19.56 10.70
N GLN A 41 8.44 18.35 10.19
CA GLN A 41 8.98 18.14 8.85
C GLN A 41 8.11 17.13 8.10
N ASP A 42 8.01 17.31 6.79
CA ASP A 42 7.31 16.38 5.90
C ASP A 42 8.24 15.25 5.43
N GLN A 43 7.63 14.19 4.86
CA GLN A 43 8.38 13.15 4.16
C GLN A 43 9.13 13.73 2.96
N GLY A 44 10.26 13.14 2.59
CA GLY A 44 10.98 13.61 1.41
C GLY A 44 12.47 13.35 1.44
N PHE A 45 13.16 14.03 0.54
CA PHE A 45 14.60 13.94 0.37
C PHE A 45 15.31 15.05 1.15
N TYR A 46 16.33 14.68 1.91
CA TYR A 46 17.11 15.57 2.77
C TYR A 46 18.60 15.45 2.44
N LYS A 47 19.33 16.57 2.59
CA LYS A 47 20.77 16.64 2.35
C LYS A 47 21.59 16.73 3.64
N ALA A 48 20.98 17.17 4.71
CA ALA A 48 21.65 17.38 6.00
C ALA A 48 20.72 16.96 7.15
N PRO A 49 21.28 16.56 8.30
CA PRO A 49 20.52 16.27 9.50
C PRO A 49 19.63 17.45 9.92
N PHE A 50 18.48 17.14 10.50
CA PHE A 50 17.54 18.14 11.00
C PHE A 50 16.87 17.66 12.30
N THR A 51 16.27 18.61 13.00
CA THR A 51 15.49 18.34 14.22
C THR A 51 14.02 18.15 13.86
N LEU A 52 13.44 17.07 14.34
CA LEU A 52 12.03 16.71 14.17
C LEU A 52 11.28 16.82 15.49
N THR A 53 10.19 17.58 15.50
CA THR A 53 9.27 17.63 16.64
C THR A 53 7.94 16.96 16.33
N LEU A 54 7.38 16.25 17.33
CA LEU A 54 6.08 15.60 17.27
C LEU A 54 5.11 16.33 18.20
N ARG A 55 3.91 16.62 17.72
CA ARG A 55 2.88 17.31 18.52
C ARG A 55 1.49 16.76 18.24
N THR A 56 0.61 16.77 19.22
CA THR A 56 -0.84 16.56 19.04
C THR A 56 -1.59 17.70 19.71
N SER A 57 -2.74 18.05 19.17
CA SER A 57 -3.61 19.08 19.78
C SER A 57 -4.52 18.53 20.90
N THR A 58 -4.46 17.24 21.20
CA THR A 58 -5.14 16.67 22.37
C THR A 58 -4.27 16.92 23.60
N PRO A 59 -4.73 17.73 24.58
CA PRO A 59 -3.97 17.99 25.82
C PRO A 59 -3.68 16.69 26.57
N ASP A 60 -2.53 16.61 27.23
CA ASP A 60 -2.09 15.49 28.08
C ASP A 60 -2.07 14.13 27.36
N ALA A 61 -1.99 14.12 26.04
CA ALA A 61 -1.83 12.90 25.29
C ALA A 61 -0.33 12.53 25.16
N ASN A 62 -0.02 11.26 25.42
CA ASN A 62 1.31 10.70 25.21
C ASN A 62 1.51 10.32 23.75
N ILE A 63 2.64 10.71 23.17
CA ILE A 63 3.02 10.30 21.82
C ILE A 63 4.02 9.16 21.92
N ARG A 64 3.78 8.09 21.16
CA ARG A 64 4.74 7.00 20.93
C ARG A 64 5.09 6.93 19.46
N TYR A 65 6.30 6.47 19.20
CA TYR A 65 6.79 6.29 17.83
C TYR A 65 7.64 5.04 17.67
N THR A 66 7.78 4.58 16.44
CA THR A 66 8.67 3.48 16.02
C THR A 66 9.42 3.89 14.77
N THR A 67 10.57 3.25 14.54
CA THR A 67 11.45 3.52 13.39
C THR A 67 11.73 2.27 12.53
N ASN A 68 11.15 1.13 12.93
CA ASN A 68 11.33 -0.18 12.29
C ASN A 68 10.09 -0.65 11.48
N GLY A 69 9.12 0.25 11.23
CA GLY A 69 7.89 -0.09 10.51
C GLY A 69 6.79 -0.71 11.37
N SER A 70 7.04 -1.04 12.64
CA SER A 70 6.00 -1.56 13.53
C SER A 70 4.98 -0.49 13.89
N ILE A 71 3.80 -0.93 14.35
CA ILE A 71 2.74 -0.03 14.82
C ILE A 71 3.05 0.42 16.26
N PRO A 72 3.12 1.75 16.55
CA PRO A 72 3.19 2.22 17.92
C PRO A 72 1.90 1.90 18.67
N GLU A 73 1.99 1.20 19.80
CA GLU A 73 0.88 0.88 20.67
C GLU A 73 1.05 1.56 22.04
N GLU A 74 0.01 1.53 22.87
CA GLU A 74 0.03 2.21 24.18
C GLU A 74 1.19 1.74 25.07
N ASN A 75 1.57 0.45 24.95
CA ASN A 75 2.63 -0.17 25.74
C ASN A 75 3.86 -0.58 24.90
N SER A 76 3.92 -0.21 23.61
CA SER A 76 5.05 -0.51 22.74
C SER A 76 5.48 0.68 21.89
N GLY A 77 6.72 0.67 21.44
CA GLY A 77 7.37 1.81 20.80
C GLY A 77 8.02 2.77 21.80
N LEU A 78 8.79 3.71 21.29
CA LEU A 78 9.50 4.71 22.07
C LEU A 78 8.54 5.83 22.50
N VAL A 79 8.71 6.34 23.72
CA VAL A 79 7.97 7.52 24.21
C VAL A 79 8.64 8.76 23.66
N TYR A 80 7.85 9.65 23.05
CA TYR A 80 8.37 10.93 22.60
C TYR A 80 8.39 11.93 23.78
N SER A 81 9.58 12.31 24.22
CA SER A 81 9.81 13.25 25.29
C SER A 81 10.57 14.52 24.86
N GLU A 82 11.37 14.42 23.80
CA GLU A 82 12.23 15.49 23.29
C GLU A 82 12.34 15.46 21.77
N PRO A 83 12.77 16.55 21.13
CA PRO A 83 13.01 16.59 19.70
C PRO A 83 14.01 15.54 19.22
N LEU A 84 13.70 14.90 18.09
CA LEU A 84 14.53 13.85 17.49
C LEU A 84 15.49 14.46 16.46
N THR A 85 16.75 14.03 16.47
CA THR A 85 17.68 14.32 15.39
C THR A 85 17.56 13.26 14.30
N ILE A 86 17.20 13.67 13.10
CA ILE A 86 17.10 12.80 11.92
C ILE A 86 18.30 13.11 11.03
N GLY A 87 19.22 12.14 10.88
CA GLY A 87 20.45 12.32 10.13
C GLY A 87 20.74 11.21 9.11
N GLN A 88 19.84 10.26 8.97
CA GLN A 88 19.97 9.13 8.05
C GLN A 88 18.61 8.73 7.47
N THR A 89 18.62 7.93 6.40
CA THR A 89 17.42 7.37 5.80
C THR A 89 16.67 6.50 6.80
N MET A 90 15.40 6.85 7.06
CA MET A 90 14.58 6.13 8.01
C MET A 90 13.09 6.34 7.80
N VAL A 91 12.29 5.48 8.38
CA VAL A 91 10.84 5.65 8.55
C VAL A 91 10.53 6.01 10.00
N LEU A 92 9.47 6.77 10.19
CA LEU A 92 8.93 7.05 11.51
C LEU A 92 7.41 6.86 11.47
N ARG A 93 6.89 6.06 12.39
CA ARG A 93 5.45 5.93 12.65
C ARG A 93 5.15 6.51 14.03
N ALA A 94 4.18 7.40 14.13
CA ALA A 94 3.81 8.03 15.39
C ALA A 94 2.31 7.91 15.65
N ARG A 95 1.95 7.71 16.91
CA ARG A 95 0.57 7.60 17.39
C ARG A 95 0.44 8.24 18.76
N ALA A 96 -0.67 8.91 18.99
CA ALA A 96 -0.95 9.55 20.29
C ALA A 96 -2.04 8.80 21.05
N PHE A 97 -1.87 8.73 22.37
CA PHE A 97 -2.71 7.99 23.30
C PHE A 97 -3.13 8.90 24.47
N LYS A 98 -4.36 8.75 24.94
CA LYS A 98 -4.87 9.38 26.14
C LYS A 98 -5.89 8.45 26.79
N LYS A 99 -5.77 8.25 28.11
CA LYS A 99 -6.69 7.41 28.88
C LYS A 99 -8.14 7.85 28.66
N GLY A 100 -9.03 6.92 28.37
CA GLY A 100 -10.44 7.17 28.13
C GLY A 100 -10.78 7.64 26.70
N MET A 101 -9.81 7.76 25.80
CA MET A 101 -10.00 8.09 24.39
C MET A 101 -9.50 6.97 23.49
N ALA A 102 -10.10 6.85 22.31
CA ALA A 102 -9.53 5.98 21.28
C ALA A 102 -8.21 6.57 20.76
N PRO A 103 -7.19 5.75 20.49
CA PRO A 103 -5.91 6.22 19.96
C PRO A 103 -6.06 7.02 18.66
N SER A 104 -5.11 7.92 18.40
CA SER A 104 -5.07 8.65 17.12
C SER A 104 -4.89 7.72 15.94
N LYS A 105 -5.16 8.21 14.71
CA LYS A 105 -4.62 7.56 13.51
C LYS A 105 -3.09 7.57 13.59
N ILE A 106 -2.47 6.57 12.96
CA ILE A 106 -1.01 6.51 12.82
C ILE A 106 -0.59 7.54 11.78
N LYS A 107 0.50 8.26 12.06
CA LYS A 107 1.17 9.11 11.10
C LYS A 107 2.48 8.46 10.70
N THR A 108 2.64 8.17 9.42
CA THR A 108 3.88 7.61 8.85
C THR A 108 4.62 8.70 8.09
N ARG A 109 5.95 8.73 8.21
CA ARG A 109 6.84 9.61 7.46
C ARG A 109 8.14 8.89 7.13
N THR A 110 8.59 9.04 5.89
CA THR A 110 9.86 8.53 5.40
C THR A 110 10.78 9.70 5.08
N PHE A 111 11.99 9.66 5.60
CA PHE A 111 13.05 10.63 5.38
C PHE A 111 14.18 9.94 4.61
N LEU A 112 14.51 10.45 3.41
CA LEU A 112 15.48 9.85 2.52
C LEU A 112 16.71 10.75 2.41
N PHE A 113 17.88 10.18 2.64
CA PHE A 113 19.18 10.84 2.48
C PHE A 113 19.95 10.08 1.39
N PRO A 114 20.06 10.62 0.15
CA PRO A 114 20.73 9.92 -0.95
C PRO A 114 22.15 9.48 -0.65
N GLU A 115 22.92 10.32 0.07
CA GLU A 115 24.27 9.98 0.52
C GLU A 115 24.34 8.80 1.49
N ASP A 116 23.29 8.56 2.24
CA ASP A 116 23.17 7.43 3.14
C ASP A 116 22.69 6.17 2.38
N ILE A 117 21.75 6.33 1.45
CA ILE A 117 21.23 5.24 0.63
C ILE A 117 22.33 4.53 -0.14
N ILE A 118 23.28 5.26 -0.74
CA ILE A 118 24.39 4.65 -1.49
C ILE A 118 25.34 3.82 -0.61
N ARG A 119 25.29 4.01 0.70
CA ARG A 119 26.09 3.26 1.69
C ARG A 119 25.31 2.17 2.40
N GLN A 120 24.10 1.94 1.98
CA GLN A 120 23.24 0.90 2.53
C GLN A 120 23.92 -0.47 2.48
N SER A 121 24.01 -1.15 3.63
CA SER A 121 24.51 -2.53 3.76
C SER A 121 25.78 -2.79 2.93
N PRO A 122 26.92 -2.12 3.20
CA PRO A 122 28.11 -2.21 2.34
C PRO A 122 28.74 -3.61 2.33
N ASP A 123 28.41 -4.44 3.31
CA ASP A 123 28.78 -5.85 3.41
C ASP A 123 27.75 -6.81 2.83
N GLY A 124 26.66 -6.29 2.26
CA GLY A 124 25.53 -7.04 1.70
C GLY A 124 24.61 -7.67 2.75
N LEU A 125 24.90 -7.47 4.05
CA LEU A 125 24.13 -8.08 5.12
C LEU A 125 22.73 -7.43 5.29
N PRO A 126 21.74 -8.19 5.78
CA PRO A 126 20.43 -7.63 6.03
C PRO A 126 20.46 -6.60 7.17
N PRO A 127 19.74 -5.49 7.04
CA PRO A 127 19.50 -4.62 8.17
C PRO A 127 18.61 -5.32 9.21
N GLU A 128 18.56 -4.76 10.42
CA GLU A 128 17.78 -5.33 11.52
C GLU A 128 16.33 -5.64 11.11
N GLY A 129 15.89 -6.85 11.42
CA GLY A 129 14.54 -7.35 11.12
C GLY A 129 14.35 -7.89 9.70
N PHE A 130 15.32 -7.74 8.79
CA PHE A 130 15.25 -8.33 7.46
C PHE A 130 15.88 -9.72 7.41
N PRO A 131 15.37 -10.68 6.61
CA PRO A 131 15.91 -12.03 6.53
C PRO A 131 17.14 -12.10 5.62
N PHE A 132 18.00 -13.09 5.86
CA PHE A 132 19.16 -13.40 5.00
C PHE A 132 18.76 -13.97 3.63
N ALA A 133 17.58 -14.56 3.55
CA ALA A 133 17.11 -15.18 2.31
C ALA A 133 15.56 -15.24 2.30
N TRP A 134 15.00 -15.34 1.10
CA TRP A 134 13.61 -15.79 0.87
C TRP A 134 13.57 -16.74 -0.32
N GLY A 135 12.85 -17.85 -0.16
CA GLY A 135 12.90 -18.94 -1.12
C GLY A 135 14.35 -19.42 -1.33
N PRO A 136 14.76 -19.68 -2.57
CA PRO A 136 16.14 -20.10 -2.89
C PRO A 136 17.15 -18.93 -2.99
N ASN A 137 16.68 -17.69 -2.83
CA ASN A 137 17.52 -16.52 -3.06
C ASN A 137 18.25 -16.12 -1.79
N ARG A 138 19.58 -16.16 -1.81
CA ARG A 138 20.40 -15.41 -0.87
C ARG A 138 20.36 -13.94 -1.26
N VAL A 139 20.06 -13.08 -0.31
CA VAL A 139 19.85 -11.66 -0.57
C VAL A 139 21.11 -10.88 -0.27
N ASP A 140 21.47 -10.02 -1.21
CA ASP A 140 22.42 -8.94 -1.01
C ASP A 140 21.64 -7.64 -0.89
N TYR A 141 21.74 -6.99 0.27
CA TYR A 141 21.05 -5.73 0.55
C TYR A 141 21.89 -4.50 0.20
N GLY A 142 23.16 -4.72 -0.18
CA GLY A 142 24.10 -3.65 -0.48
C GLY A 142 23.86 -2.97 -1.81
N MET A 143 24.39 -1.76 -1.91
CA MET A 143 24.66 -1.13 -3.19
C MET A 143 25.97 -1.71 -3.75
N ASP A 144 26.09 -1.82 -5.08
CA ASP A 144 27.34 -2.33 -5.70
C ASP A 144 28.51 -1.39 -5.39
N GLN A 145 29.42 -1.86 -4.56
CA GLN A 145 30.58 -1.06 -4.09
C GLN A 145 31.50 -0.64 -5.23
N ARG A 146 31.53 -1.39 -6.34
CA ARG A 146 32.32 -1.02 -7.55
C ARG A 146 31.75 0.22 -8.24
N ILE A 147 30.43 0.45 -8.09
CA ILE A 147 29.73 1.56 -8.70
C ILE A 147 29.69 2.77 -7.75
N VAL A 148 29.27 2.55 -6.49
CA VAL A 148 29.10 3.67 -5.54
C VAL A 148 30.44 4.28 -5.08
N ASN A 149 31.54 3.54 -5.19
CA ASN A 149 32.88 4.03 -4.88
C ASN A 149 33.63 4.58 -6.10
N ASP A 150 33.11 4.41 -7.32
CA ASP A 150 33.67 4.97 -8.52
C ASP A 150 33.32 6.46 -8.63
N PRO A 151 34.29 7.38 -8.65
CA PRO A 151 34.01 8.81 -8.78
C PRO A 151 33.22 9.18 -10.02
N ALA A 152 33.31 8.40 -11.11
CA ALA A 152 32.56 8.65 -12.35
C ALA A 152 31.05 8.46 -12.19
N TYR A 153 30.59 7.59 -11.27
CA TYR A 153 29.18 7.24 -11.11
C TYR A 153 28.55 7.82 -9.84
N ARG A 154 29.33 8.22 -8.86
CA ARG A 154 28.81 8.60 -7.54
C ARG A 154 27.81 9.75 -7.59
N GLU A 155 28.15 10.82 -8.30
CA GLU A 155 27.25 11.99 -8.45
C GLU A 155 26.00 11.61 -9.28
N GLU A 156 26.19 10.80 -10.34
CA GLU A 156 25.10 10.35 -11.19
C GLU A 156 24.10 9.47 -10.42
N ILE A 157 24.56 8.62 -9.51
CA ILE A 157 23.67 7.78 -8.68
C ILE A 157 22.84 8.66 -7.74
N ILE A 158 23.47 9.64 -7.07
CA ILE A 158 22.78 10.57 -6.18
C ILE A 158 21.73 11.38 -6.94
N ASP A 159 22.05 11.83 -8.13
CA ASP A 159 21.11 12.54 -8.99
C ASP A 159 20.04 11.59 -9.54
N GLY A 160 20.38 10.35 -9.82
CA GLY A 160 19.46 9.29 -10.17
C GLY A 160 18.36 9.09 -9.13
N PHE A 161 18.71 9.06 -7.83
CA PHE A 161 17.72 8.99 -6.75
C PHE A 161 16.78 10.17 -6.71
N LYS A 162 17.22 11.35 -7.15
CA LYS A 162 16.41 12.56 -7.19
C LYS A 162 15.61 12.70 -8.48
N SER A 163 16.00 12.02 -9.56
CA SER A 163 15.38 12.16 -10.88
C SER A 163 14.04 11.46 -11.01
N LEU A 164 13.80 10.43 -10.19
CA LEU A 164 12.56 9.65 -10.17
C LEU A 164 11.85 9.84 -8.82
N PRO A 165 10.51 9.72 -8.79
CA PRO A 165 9.78 9.67 -7.54
C PRO A 165 10.10 8.40 -6.76
N ALA A 166 9.96 8.45 -5.44
CA ALA A 166 10.14 7.31 -4.56
C ALA A 166 8.82 6.88 -3.92
N TYR A 167 8.53 5.59 -3.94
CA TYR A 167 7.51 4.97 -3.10
C TYR A 167 8.16 4.41 -1.85
N SER A 168 7.55 4.66 -0.70
CA SER A 168 7.91 4.02 0.56
C SER A 168 6.75 3.18 1.06
N ILE A 169 6.96 1.88 1.20
CA ILE A 169 6.02 0.94 1.84
C ILE A 169 6.49 0.73 3.27
N VAL A 170 5.62 1.04 4.23
CA VAL A 170 5.90 0.86 5.65
C VAL A 170 4.88 -0.11 6.24
N THR A 171 5.37 -1.24 6.75
CA THR A 171 4.55 -2.31 7.30
C THR A 171 5.33 -3.09 8.36
N GLU A 172 4.66 -3.88 9.17
CA GLU A 172 5.35 -4.77 10.11
C GLU A 172 6.09 -5.87 9.35
N MET A 173 7.30 -6.19 9.77
CA MET A 173 8.18 -7.16 9.10
C MET A 173 7.54 -8.55 8.96
N LYS A 174 6.72 -8.97 9.94
CA LYS A 174 5.97 -10.22 9.86
C LYS A 174 5.04 -10.30 8.65
N HIS A 175 4.44 -9.19 8.23
CA HIS A 175 3.57 -9.14 7.06
C HIS A 175 4.29 -9.50 5.75
N LEU A 176 5.61 -9.30 5.72
CA LEU A 176 6.43 -9.62 4.55
C LEU A 176 7.12 -10.97 4.68
N PHE A 177 7.77 -11.23 5.81
CA PHE A 177 8.79 -12.27 5.91
C PHE A 177 8.49 -13.39 6.93
N ASP A 178 7.38 -13.32 7.65
CA ASP A 178 6.95 -14.44 8.48
C ASP A 178 6.80 -15.72 7.63
N ALA A 179 7.20 -16.87 8.18
CA ALA A 179 7.24 -18.13 7.45
C ALA A 179 5.84 -18.62 7.03
N GLU A 180 4.81 -18.34 7.83
CA GLU A 180 3.44 -18.78 7.59
C GLU A 180 2.62 -17.70 6.88
N ASP A 181 2.68 -16.47 7.38
CA ASP A 181 1.79 -15.36 7.00
C ASP A 181 2.45 -14.28 6.15
N GLY A 182 3.78 -14.27 6.02
CA GLY A 182 4.53 -13.28 5.27
C GLY A 182 4.32 -13.41 3.77
N ILE A 183 3.88 -12.33 3.12
CA ILE A 183 3.55 -12.38 1.68
C ILE A 183 4.79 -12.54 0.79
N TYR A 184 5.96 -12.15 1.25
CA TYR A 184 7.22 -12.32 0.52
C TYR A 184 7.76 -13.75 0.64
N ALA A 185 7.69 -14.33 1.85
CA ALA A 185 8.03 -15.73 2.08
C ALA A 185 7.10 -16.68 1.32
N ASN A 186 5.82 -16.33 1.21
CA ASN A 186 4.77 -17.10 0.57
C ASN A 186 4.28 -16.46 -0.74
N ALA A 187 5.20 -15.98 -1.57
CA ALA A 187 4.89 -15.15 -2.74
C ALA A 187 3.98 -15.82 -3.80
N ARG A 188 3.87 -17.15 -3.81
CA ARG A 188 2.96 -17.90 -4.71
C ARG A 188 1.50 -17.79 -4.31
N ASN A 189 1.24 -17.56 -3.04
CA ASN A 189 -0.12 -17.47 -2.52
C ASN A 189 -0.79 -16.17 -2.96
N ASP A 190 -2.06 -16.23 -3.27
CA ASP A 190 -2.85 -15.08 -3.70
C ASP A 190 -4.23 -15.09 -3.02
N GLY A 191 -5.12 -14.22 -3.45
CA GLY A 191 -6.39 -14.06 -2.78
C GLY A 191 -6.42 -12.93 -1.74
N ARG A 192 -7.60 -12.71 -1.20
CA ARG A 192 -7.84 -11.66 -0.21
C ARG A 192 -7.15 -11.93 1.12
N GLU A 193 -7.06 -13.16 1.50
CA GLU A 193 -6.44 -13.67 2.71
C GLU A 193 -4.93 -13.38 2.78
N TRP A 194 -4.32 -13.14 1.60
CA TRP A 194 -2.90 -12.75 1.47
C TRP A 194 -2.70 -11.23 1.33
N GLU A 195 -3.71 -10.44 1.67
CA GLU A 195 -3.59 -8.98 1.75
C GLU A 195 -3.10 -8.57 3.14
N ARG A 196 -2.03 -7.76 3.21
CA ARG A 196 -1.45 -7.27 4.46
C ARG A 196 -1.56 -5.76 4.55
N PRO A 197 -1.82 -5.19 5.74
CA PRO A 197 -1.90 -3.75 5.93
C PRO A 197 -0.52 -3.09 5.78
N ALA A 198 -0.49 -1.94 5.14
CA ALA A 198 0.70 -1.10 5.00
C ALA A 198 0.31 0.37 4.93
N SER A 199 1.27 1.24 5.20
CA SER A 199 1.24 2.64 4.82
C SER A 199 2.11 2.86 3.59
N VAL A 200 1.62 3.61 2.62
CA VAL A 200 2.38 3.92 1.40
C VAL A 200 2.52 5.43 1.26
N GLU A 201 3.72 5.88 0.96
CA GLU A 201 4.03 7.27 0.66
C GLU A 201 4.57 7.40 -0.76
N LEU A 202 4.24 8.49 -1.42
CA LEU A 202 4.91 8.96 -2.64
C LEU A 202 5.71 10.21 -2.28
N LEU A 203 7.01 10.18 -2.61
CA LEU A 203 7.95 11.24 -2.30
C LEU A 203 8.56 11.78 -3.59
N HIS A 204 8.69 13.10 -3.66
CA HIS A 204 9.34 13.80 -4.77
C HIS A 204 10.55 14.59 -4.26
N SER A 205 11.64 14.60 -5.03
CA SER A 205 12.85 15.34 -4.69
C SER A 205 12.71 16.85 -4.92
N ASP A 206 11.83 17.25 -5.82
CA ASP A 206 11.53 18.63 -6.20
C ASP A 206 10.48 19.30 -5.30
N LYS A 207 10.18 18.70 -4.16
CA LYS A 207 9.20 19.18 -3.16
C LYS A 207 7.76 19.30 -3.67
N ARG A 208 7.42 18.70 -4.81
CA ARG A 208 6.00 18.54 -5.18
C ARG A 208 5.28 17.75 -4.10
N ASP A 209 4.01 18.08 -3.92
CA ASP A 209 3.17 17.33 -3.00
C ASP A 209 3.10 15.85 -3.43
N GLY A 210 3.45 14.97 -2.50
CA GLY A 210 3.19 13.55 -2.60
C GLY A 210 1.93 13.17 -1.84
N PHE A 211 1.85 11.92 -1.45
CA PHE A 211 0.77 11.44 -0.58
C PHE A 211 1.29 10.48 0.49
N GLN A 212 0.51 10.29 1.52
CA GLN A 212 0.59 9.15 2.45
C GLN A 212 -0.81 8.59 2.62
N ILE A 213 -0.96 7.29 2.40
CA ILE A 213 -2.23 6.58 2.49
C ILE A 213 -2.01 5.18 3.08
N ASP A 214 -2.94 4.73 3.92
CA ASP A 214 -2.96 3.36 4.39
C ASP A 214 -3.70 2.48 3.38
N CYS A 215 -3.16 1.29 3.11
CA CYS A 215 -3.68 0.39 2.10
C CYS A 215 -3.40 -1.08 2.45
N GLY A 216 -4.01 -1.98 1.71
CA GLY A 216 -3.60 -3.39 1.66
C GLY A 216 -2.53 -3.59 0.59
N ILE A 217 -1.57 -4.47 0.85
CA ILE A 217 -0.56 -4.87 -0.11
C ILE A 217 -0.61 -6.38 -0.36
N ARG A 218 -0.40 -6.80 -1.61
CA ARG A 218 -0.20 -8.20 -2.00
C ARG A 218 0.95 -8.33 -2.98
N ILE A 219 1.57 -9.50 -3.00
CA ILE A 219 2.42 -9.88 -4.14
C ILE A 219 1.53 -10.07 -5.36
N ARG A 220 1.96 -9.56 -6.51
CA ARG A 220 1.24 -9.65 -7.79
C ARG A 220 2.07 -10.29 -8.88
N GLY A 221 1.41 -10.74 -9.96
CA GLY A 221 2.02 -11.30 -11.17
C GLY A 221 1.96 -12.83 -11.19
N GLY A 222 2.33 -13.41 -12.28
CA GLY A 222 2.58 -14.84 -12.47
C GLY A 222 4.06 -15.14 -12.28
N PHE A 223 4.90 -14.76 -13.28
CA PHE A 223 6.34 -15.01 -13.24
C PHE A 223 7.06 -14.28 -12.07
N SER A 224 6.70 -13.03 -11.78
CA SER A 224 7.34 -12.25 -10.73
C SER A 224 7.13 -12.76 -9.29
N ARG A 225 6.22 -13.73 -9.08
CA ARG A 225 6.05 -14.41 -7.78
C ARG A 225 6.74 -15.77 -7.68
N MET A 226 7.48 -16.16 -8.73
CA MET A 226 8.25 -17.40 -8.70
C MET A 226 9.36 -17.31 -7.65
N PRO A 227 9.65 -18.41 -6.91
CA PRO A 227 10.62 -18.40 -5.82
C PRO A 227 12.03 -17.96 -6.21
N ASN A 228 12.43 -18.19 -7.46
CA ASN A 228 13.74 -17.81 -7.99
C ASN A 228 13.83 -16.33 -8.42
N ASN A 229 12.75 -15.57 -8.35
CA ASN A 229 12.82 -14.12 -8.52
C ASN A 229 13.20 -13.48 -7.18
N PRO A 230 14.33 -12.79 -7.08
CA PRO A 230 14.77 -12.20 -5.84
C PRO A 230 13.88 -11.05 -5.36
N LYS A 231 13.17 -10.39 -6.29
CA LYS A 231 12.27 -9.27 -5.98
C LYS A 231 10.89 -9.49 -6.59
N HIS A 232 9.86 -9.24 -5.79
CA HIS A 232 8.48 -9.43 -6.18
C HIS A 232 7.79 -8.10 -6.47
N ALA A 233 6.81 -8.14 -7.36
CA ALA A 233 5.95 -6.99 -7.64
C ALA A 233 4.81 -6.91 -6.62
N PHE A 234 4.44 -5.69 -6.24
CA PHE A 234 3.35 -5.43 -5.33
C PHE A 234 2.11 -4.93 -6.05
N ARG A 235 0.96 -5.16 -5.43
CA ARG A 235 -0.30 -4.49 -5.70
C ARG A 235 -0.79 -3.80 -4.45
N LEU A 236 -1.13 -2.53 -4.59
CA LEU A 236 -1.71 -1.70 -3.56
C LEU A 236 -3.23 -1.72 -3.71
N PHE A 237 -3.96 -1.89 -2.60
CA PHE A 237 -5.42 -1.88 -2.56
C PHE A 237 -5.89 -0.78 -1.61
N PHE A 238 -6.56 0.22 -2.13
CA PHE A 238 -7.14 1.29 -1.34
C PHE A 238 -8.55 0.88 -0.93
N ARG A 239 -8.76 0.67 0.38
CA ARG A 239 -10.01 0.15 0.93
C ARG A 239 -10.34 0.83 2.25
N LYS A 240 -11.63 1.00 2.50
CA LYS A 240 -12.15 1.65 3.72
C LYS A 240 -11.67 0.99 5.01
N GLU A 241 -11.40 -0.30 5.00
CA GLU A 241 -10.89 -1.03 6.17
C GLU A 241 -9.47 -0.60 6.59
N TYR A 242 -8.66 -0.10 5.64
CA TYR A 242 -7.33 0.44 5.92
C TYR A 242 -7.35 1.95 6.18
N GLY A 243 -8.35 2.65 5.64
CA GLY A 243 -8.47 4.10 5.74
C GLY A 243 -9.35 4.68 4.65
N ASP A 244 -8.77 5.35 3.69
CA ASP A 244 -9.50 5.91 2.56
C ASP A 244 -9.76 4.81 1.51
N SER A 245 -10.97 4.80 0.96
CA SER A 245 -11.41 3.78 -0.01
C SER A 245 -10.80 3.94 -1.41
N LYS A 246 -10.17 5.07 -1.69
CA LYS A 246 -9.49 5.39 -2.94
C LYS A 246 -8.30 6.29 -2.68
N LEU A 247 -7.24 6.13 -3.47
CA LEU A 247 -6.18 7.13 -3.56
C LEU A 247 -6.67 8.26 -4.45
N LYS A 248 -6.88 9.45 -3.88
CA LYS A 248 -7.25 10.67 -4.61
C LYS A 248 -5.99 11.50 -4.88
N TYR A 249 -5.34 11.20 -6.00
CA TYR A 249 -4.11 11.87 -6.41
C TYR A 249 -3.92 11.73 -7.93
N ARG A 250 -3.54 12.80 -8.63
CA ARG A 250 -3.31 12.79 -10.09
C ARG A 250 -1.93 12.20 -10.42
N LEU A 251 -1.82 10.90 -10.30
CA LEU A 251 -0.54 10.19 -10.40
C LEU A 251 0.10 10.26 -11.79
N PHE A 252 -0.70 10.27 -12.85
CA PHE A 252 -0.26 10.21 -14.24
C PHE A 252 -0.57 11.52 -15.01
N GLY A 253 -0.47 12.66 -14.33
CA GLY A 253 -0.67 13.97 -14.94
C GLY A 253 -2.14 14.33 -15.23
N LYS A 254 -2.32 15.34 -16.07
CA LYS A 254 -3.66 15.91 -16.35
C LYS A 254 -4.60 14.95 -17.08
N ASP A 255 -4.05 14.07 -17.91
CA ASP A 255 -4.79 13.13 -18.76
C ASP A 255 -4.98 11.77 -18.08
N GLY A 256 -4.41 11.58 -16.89
CA GLY A 256 -4.56 10.39 -16.08
C GLY A 256 -5.78 10.44 -15.16
N ALA A 257 -6.17 9.27 -14.65
CA ALA A 257 -7.21 9.15 -13.64
C ALA A 257 -6.94 10.04 -12.42
N LYS A 258 -8.01 10.51 -11.79
CA LYS A 258 -7.92 11.39 -10.59
C LYS A 258 -7.89 10.60 -9.30
N GLU A 259 -8.34 9.36 -9.35
CA GLU A 259 -8.43 8.48 -8.18
C GLU A 259 -8.26 7.01 -8.59
N PHE A 260 -7.81 6.18 -7.65
CA PHE A 260 -7.47 4.79 -7.89
C PHE A 260 -7.99 3.89 -6.77
N ASP A 261 -8.60 2.76 -7.12
CA ASP A 261 -8.94 1.66 -6.19
C ASP A 261 -7.71 0.81 -5.87
N ASN A 262 -6.78 0.74 -6.81
CA ASN A 262 -5.55 -0.06 -6.73
C ASN A 262 -4.47 0.47 -7.68
N LEU A 263 -3.22 0.14 -7.40
CA LEU A 263 -2.06 0.39 -8.25
C LEU A 263 -1.13 -0.82 -8.23
N ASP A 264 -0.38 -1.01 -9.29
CA ASP A 264 0.69 -2.00 -9.35
C ASP A 264 2.06 -1.31 -9.21
N LEU A 265 2.94 -1.90 -8.39
CA LEU A 265 4.36 -1.59 -8.35
C LEU A 265 5.08 -2.82 -8.93
N ARG A 266 5.52 -2.72 -10.18
CA ARG A 266 6.11 -3.82 -10.92
C ARG A 266 7.62 -3.84 -10.70
N CYS A 267 8.15 -4.97 -10.25
CA CYS A 267 9.59 -5.19 -10.18
C CYS A 267 10.17 -5.45 -11.57
N SER A 268 11.47 -5.23 -11.70
CA SER A 268 12.23 -5.72 -12.83
C SER A 268 12.24 -7.25 -12.82
N SER A 269 11.78 -7.89 -13.88
CA SER A 269 11.79 -9.34 -14.03
C SER A 269 12.10 -9.74 -15.48
N ASN A 270 11.09 -9.91 -16.33
CA ASN A 270 11.26 -10.50 -17.67
C ASN A 270 12.16 -9.71 -18.63
N TYR A 271 12.36 -8.42 -18.42
CA TYR A 271 13.10 -7.53 -19.33
C TYR A 271 14.33 -6.91 -18.68
N SER A 272 14.74 -7.43 -17.53
CA SER A 272 15.88 -6.93 -16.78
C SER A 272 17.09 -7.84 -16.92
N TRP A 273 18.22 -7.35 -16.47
CA TRP A 273 19.48 -8.11 -16.39
C TRP A 273 19.40 -9.36 -15.51
N HIS A 274 18.45 -9.41 -14.59
CA HIS A 274 18.17 -10.61 -13.79
C HIS A 274 17.96 -11.88 -14.64
N MET A 275 17.42 -11.75 -15.85
CA MET A 275 17.21 -12.89 -16.76
C MET A 275 18.47 -13.33 -17.48
N GLY A 276 19.61 -12.65 -17.30
CA GLY A 276 20.86 -12.96 -18.00
C GLY A 276 20.83 -12.75 -19.51
N ASP A 277 19.76 -12.17 -20.06
CA ASP A 277 19.67 -11.84 -21.49
C ASP A 277 20.30 -10.46 -21.74
N PRO A 278 21.40 -10.35 -22.50
CA PRO A 278 22.04 -9.07 -22.81
C PRO A 278 21.14 -8.12 -23.62
N ARG A 279 20.05 -8.61 -24.20
CA ARG A 279 19.03 -7.80 -24.88
C ARG A 279 17.94 -7.29 -23.93
N GLY A 280 18.08 -7.56 -22.65
CA GLY A 280 17.13 -7.12 -21.63
C GLY A 280 17.05 -5.60 -21.57
N ALA A 281 15.93 -5.02 -22.02
CA ALA A 281 15.66 -3.59 -21.95
C ALA A 281 14.57 -3.34 -20.95
N MET A 282 14.92 -2.80 -19.77
CA MET A 282 13.98 -2.53 -18.67
C MET A 282 12.79 -1.64 -19.07
N ILE A 283 12.98 -0.79 -20.07
CA ILE A 283 12.00 0.20 -20.51
C ILE A 283 10.98 -0.32 -21.54
N ARG A 284 11.16 -1.55 -22.07
CA ARG A 284 10.37 -2.09 -23.19
C ARG A 284 8.86 -2.00 -22.99
N ASP A 285 8.39 -2.44 -21.85
CA ASP A 285 6.95 -2.45 -21.54
C ASP A 285 6.40 -1.02 -21.39
N GLN A 286 7.17 -0.12 -20.80
CA GLN A 286 6.77 1.28 -20.66
C GLN A 286 6.69 1.96 -22.04
N ILE A 287 7.70 1.79 -22.89
CA ILE A 287 7.71 2.37 -24.26
C ILE A 287 6.51 1.88 -25.05
N ASN A 288 6.19 0.57 -25.02
CA ASN A 288 5.04 0.03 -25.75
C ASN A 288 3.73 0.67 -25.31
N ARG A 289 3.54 0.88 -24.02
CA ARG A 289 2.34 1.55 -23.47
C ARG A 289 2.28 3.01 -23.87
N ASP A 290 3.41 3.71 -23.80
CA ASP A 290 3.50 5.13 -24.17
C ASP A 290 3.25 5.33 -25.67
N LEU A 291 3.79 4.45 -26.52
CA LEU A 291 3.51 4.46 -27.97
C LEU A 291 2.03 4.21 -28.26
N GLN A 292 1.41 3.26 -27.58
CA GLN A 292 -0.02 2.97 -27.73
C GLN A 292 -0.87 4.19 -27.33
N LEU A 293 -0.54 4.84 -26.22
CA LEU A 293 -1.19 6.10 -25.80
C LEU A 293 -0.99 7.23 -26.84
N ALA A 294 0.24 7.37 -27.37
CA ALA A 294 0.55 8.37 -28.39
C ALA A 294 -0.23 8.15 -29.72
N MET A 295 -0.56 6.90 -30.00
CA MET A 295 -1.44 6.55 -31.14
C MET A 295 -2.94 6.75 -30.84
N GLY A 296 -3.29 7.33 -29.68
CA GLY A 296 -4.68 7.55 -29.26
C GLY A 296 -5.41 6.29 -28.80
N GLN A 297 -4.68 5.19 -28.53
CA GLN A 297 -5.27 3.94 -28.08
C GLN A 297 -5.20 3.81 -26.57
N PRO A 298 -6.17 3.14 -25.92
CA PRO A 298 -6.13 2.88 -24.50
C PRO A 298 -4.91 2.04 -24.10
N ALA A 299 -4.16 2.54 -23.13
CA ALA A 299 -3.09 1.78 -22.50
C ALA A 299 -2.91 2.21 -21.05
N MET A 300 -2.39 1.32 -20.22
CA MET A 300 -2.07 1.61 -18.82
C MET A 300 -0.95 2.67 -18.76
N ARG A 301 -1.20 3.76 -18.04
CA ARG A 301 -0.17 4.73 -17.73
C ARG A 301 0.76 4.20 -16.64
N GLY A 302 1.99 4.63 -16.65
CA GLY A 302 2.98 4.26 -15.67
C GLY A 302 4.26 5.09 -15.79
N TYR A 303 5.13 4.96 -14.79
CA TYR A 303 6.47 5.53 -14.80
C TYR A 303 7.40 4.74 -13.88
N PHE A 304 8.71 4.91 -14.05
CA PHE A 304 9.69 4.32 -13.15
C PHE A 304 9.76 5.09 -11.84
N CYS A 305 10.01 4.36 -10.76
CA CYS A 305 10.11 4.90 -9.41
C CYS A 305 11.10 4.09 -8.58
N HIS A 306 11.68 4.72 -7.59
CA HIS A 306 12.40 4.01 -6.54
C HIS A 306 11.41 3.39 -5.55
N LEU A 307 11.71 2.20 -5.05
CA LEU A 307 10.94 1.58 -3.99
C LEU A 307 11.78 1.45 -2.73
N PHE A 308 11.21 1.83 -1.61
CA PHE A 308 11.73 1.62 -0.26
C PHE A 308 10.77 0.75 0.54
N ILE A 309 11.30 -0.15 1.35
CA ILE A 309 10.53 -0.95 2.32
C ILE A 309 11.10 -0.67 3.70
N ASN A 310 10.26 -0.13 4.58
CA ASN A 310 10.65 0.27 5.94
C ASN A 310 11.95 1.13 5.99
N GLY A 311 12.09 2.03 5.01
CA GLY A 311 13.25 2.92 4.89
C GLY A 311 14.45 2.32 4.15
N HIS A 312 14.42 1.02 3.84
CA HIS A 312 15.50 0.37 3.12
C HIS A 312 15.26 0.42 1.61
N TYR A 313 16.24 0.84 0.82
CA TYR A 313 16.12 0.89 -0.65
C TYR A 313 15.95 -0.51 -1.22
N TRP A 314 14.84 -0.71 -1.92
CA TRP A 314 14.45 -2.01 -2.44
C TRP A 314 14.74 -2.18 -3.93
N GLY A 315 14.92 -1.08 -4.65
CA GLY A 315 15.31 -1.09 -6.06
C GLY A 315 14.42 -0.24 -6.95
N LEU A 316 14.69 -0.34 -8.24
CA LEU A 316 13.93 0.34 -9.29
C LEU A 316 12.67 -0.46 -9.63
N TYR A 317 11.52 0.21 -9.58
CA TYR A 317 10.20 -0.34 -9.88
C TYR A 317 9.51 0.49 -10.95
N ASN A 318 8.41 -0.03 -11.49
CA ASN A 318 7.51 0.71 -12.38
C ASN A 318 6.12 0.73 -11.75
N THR A 319 5.63 1.91 -11.37
CA THR A 319 4.24 2.07 -10.97
C THR A 319 3.36 2.13 -12.19
N CYS A 320 2.20 1.49 -12.17
CA CYS A 320 1.26 1.56 -13.28
C CYS A 320 -0.18 1.30 -12.85
N GLU A 321 -1.08 1.77 -13.69
CA GLU A 321 -2.51 1.47 -13.61
C GLU A 321 -2.76 -0.03 -13.80
N ARG A 322 -3.93 -0.44 -13.40
CA ARG A 322 -4.42 -1.79 -13.62
C ARG A 322 -5.66 -1.77 -14.51
N PRO A 323 -5.67 -2.49 -15.65
CA PRO A 323 -6.84 -2.59 -16.49
C PRO A 323 -7.92 -3.45 -15.80
N LYS A 324 -8.85 -2.80 -15.16
CA LYS A 324 -10.03 -3.35 -14.51
C LYS A 324 -11.25 -2.48 -14.83
N ALA A 325 -12.41 -2.89 -14.36
CA ALA A 325 -13.63 -2.09 -14.53
C ALA A 325 -13.49 -0.63 -14.07
N ALA A 326 -12.77 -0.38 -12.96
CA ALA A 326 -12.46 0.99 -12.51
C ALA A 326 -11.56 1.80 -13.48
N TYR A 327 -10.72 1.13 -14.28
CA TYR A 327 -9.99 1.78 -15.37
C TYR A 327 -10.95 2.18 -16.48
N GLY A 328 -11.90 1.30 -16.83
CA GLY A 328 -12.98 1.62 -17.79
C GLY A 328 -13.75 2.85 -17.38
N GLU A 329 -14.24 2.89 -16.14
CA GLU A 329 -14.95 4.05 -15.58
C GLU A 329 -14.11 5.35 -15.61
N SER A 330 -12.78 5.25 -15.48
CA SER A 330 -11.91 6.43 -15.46
C SER A 330 -11.64 7.05 -16.83
N TYR A 331 -11.70 6.27 -17.90
CA TYR A 331 -11.25 6.67 -19.24
C TYR A 331 -12.31 6.55 -20.34
N PHE A 332 -13.43 5.89 -20.07
CA PHE A 332 -14.54 5.74 -21.00
C PHE A 332 -15.85 6.23 -20.36
N GLU A 333 -16.84 6.45 -21.16
CA GLU A 333 -18.18 6.76 -20.66
C GLU A 333 -18.81 5.53 -20.03
N GLY A 334 -19.44 5.70 -18.87
CA GLY A 334 -20.10 4.62 -18.12
C GLY A 334 -19.68 4.57 -16.66
N LYS A 335 -20.24 3.60 -15.95
CA LYS A 335 -19.90 3.30 -14.56
C LYS A 335 -19.09 2.02 -14.49
N LYS A 336 -18.44 1.77 -13.37
CA LYS A 336 -17.66 0.57 -13.15
C LYS A 336 -18.40 -0.74 -13.46
N GLU A 337 -19.71 -0.78 -13.20
CA GLU A 337 -20.58 -1.93 -13.44
C GLU A 337 -20.84 -2.20 -14.94
N ASP A 338 -20.55 -1.24 -15.81
CA ASP A 338 -20.75 -1.34 -17.27
C ASP A 338 -19.55 -2.00 -17.97
N PHE A 339 -18.47 -2.33 -17.23
CA PHE A 339 -17.24 -2.84 -17.81
C PHE A 339 -16.91 -4.25 -17.34
N ASP A 340 -16.67 -5.14 -18.29
CA ASP A 340 -16.03 -6.44 -18.05
C ASP A 340 -14.52 -6.31 -18.21
N ALA A 341 -13.75 -6.85 -17.27
CA ALA A 341 -12.31 -6.95 -17.38
C ALA A 341 -11.88 -8.42 -17.45
N ILE A 342 -11.19 -8.77 -18.52
CA ILE A 342 -10.87 -10.15 -18.87
C ILE A 342 -9.36 -10.34 -18.84
N LYS A 343 -8.90 -11.47 -18.36
CA LYS A 343 -7.51 -11.92 -18.48
C LYS A 343 -7.44 -13.34 -19.00
N VAL A 344 -6.35 -13.65 -19.69
CA VAL A 344 -5.95 -15.01 -20.01
C VAL A 344 -4.99 -15.51 -18.93
N GLY A 345 -5.31 -16.62 -18.29
CA GLY A 345 -4.47 -17.28 -17.28
C GLY A 345 -3.93 -18.60 -17.82
N LYS A 346 -2.64 -18.87 -17.60
CA LYS A 346 -2.03 -20.15 -17.98
C LYS A 346 -2.46 -21.28 -17.05
N ASP A 347 -2.57 -20.98 -15.77
CA ASP A 347 -2.80 -21.97 -14.71
C ASP A 347 -4.28 -22.36 -14.55
N GLU A 348 -5.19 -21.61 -15.15
CA GLU A 348 -6.65 -21.79 -15.04
C GLU A 348 -7.28 -22.21 -16.37
N GLY A 349 -6.45 -22.65 -17.33
CA GLY A 349 -6.91 -23.28 -18.58
C GLY A 349 -7.72 -22.40 -19.51
N GLY A 350 -7.68 -21.05 -19.36
CA GLY A 350 -8.49 -20.25 -20.24
C GLY A 350 -8.66 -18.78 -19.90
N ILE A 351 -9.76 -18.24 -20.40
CA ILE A 351 -10.17 -16.84 -20.25
C ILE A 351 -11.06 -16.71 -19.03
N MET A 352 -10.73 -15.75 -18.15
CA MET A 352 -11.51 -15.47 -16.96
C MET A 352 -11.85 -13.97 -16.84
N ALA A 353 -13.00 -13.65 -16.31
CA ALA A 353 -13.35 -12.29 -15.90
C ALA A 353 -12.70 -11.98 -14.54
N THR A 354 -12.00 -10.85 -14.46
CA THR A 354 -11.48 -10.31 -13.19
C THR A 354 -12.41 -9.26 -12.58
N ASP A 355 -13.30 -8.70 -13.41
CA ASP A 355 -14.48 -7.90 -13.04
C ASP A 355 -15.58 -8.19 -14.05
N GLY A 356 -16.86 -8.09 -13.65
CA GLY A 356 -17.99 -8.41 -14.50
C GLY A 356 -18.06 -9.90 -14.84
N ASN A 357 -18.33 -10.21 -16.11
CA ASN A 357 -18.54 -11.58 -16.60
C ASN A 357 -17.96 -11.79 -18.03
N LEU A 358 -18.15 -12.97 -18.59
CA LEU A 358 -17.66 -13.33 -19.93
C LEU A 358 -18.72 -13.26 -21.03
N ASP A 359 -19.92 -12.77 -20.78
CA ASP A 359 -21.04 -12.91 -21.73
C ASP A 359 -20.85 -12.04 -22.98
N ALA A 360 -20.42 -10.79 -22.80
CA ALA A 360 -20.06 -9.93 -23.92
C ALA A 360 -18.90 -10.49 -24.74
N TRP A 361 -17.86 -10.97 -24.07
CA TRP A 361 -16.72 -11.63 -24.72
C TRP A 361 -17.15 -12.82 -25.56
N ARG A 362 -17.97 -13.71 -25.03
CA ARG A 362 -18.47 -14.90 -25.74
C ARG A 362 -19.29 -14.53 -26.97
N LYS A 363 -20.05 -13.44 -26.92
CA LYS A 363 -20.79 -12.93 -28.08
C LYS A 363 -19.81 -12.46 -29.18
N VAL A 364 -18.84 -11.62 -28.83
CA VAL A 364 -17.83 -11.12 -29.80
C VAL A 364 -17.03 -12.28 -30.41
N TYR A 365 -16.59 -13.23 -29.58
CA TYR A 365 -15.82 -14.40 -30.05
C TYR A 365 -16.62 -15.30 -31.01
N LYS A 366 -17.94 -15.38 -30.88
CA LYS A 366 -18.79 -16.14 -31.82
C LYS A 366 -19.04 -15.40 -33.14
N MET A 367 -18.80 -14.09 -33.18
CA MET A 367 -18.98 -13.26 -34.39
C MET A 367 -17.69 -13.18 -35.21
N ALA A 368 -16.55 -13.48 -34.63
CA ALA A 368 -15.24 -13.52 -35.29
C ALA A 368 -14.95 -14.88 -35.92
#